data_86f1a3253a8dade0e93c2bcdbc7cd205
#
_entry.id   86f1a3253a8dade0e93c2bcdbc7cd205
#
_cell.length_a   1.000
_cell.length_b   1.000
_cell.length_c   1.000
_cell.angle_alpha   90.00
_cell.angle_beta   90.00
_cell.angle_gamma   90.00
#
_symmetry.space_group_name_H-M   'P 1'
#
loop_
_entity.id
_entity.type
_entity.pdbx_description
1 polymer ?
#
loop_
_entity_poly.entity_id
_entity_poly.type
_entity_poly.pdbx_seq_one_letter_code
_entity_poly.pdbx_strand_id
1 'polypeptide(L)'
;MELNNLKPAKGSTHHDKRIGRGAGSGHGGTATRGHKGAQSRSGYSRKLGFEGGQMPLQRRLPKFGFTNLKRVEFKAINLSTLEELAAKKSLSEITVDTLVAAGFISSNDKVKILGNGAVTKALSVKAHAFSKSAEAAITAAGGSVEKL
;
A
#
# COMPACT_ATOMS: atom_id res chain seq x y z
N MET A 1 14.09 24.88 10.84
CA MET A 1 12.66 24.59 11.07
C MET A 1 12.41 24.82 12.55
N GLU A 2 11.57 25.79 12.92
CA GLU A 2 11.31 26.11 14.31
C GLU A 2 10.04 25.37 14.77
N LEU A 3 10.08 24.81 15.98
CA LEU A 3 8.97 23.98 16.51
C LEU A 3 7.66 24.79 16.66
N ASN A 4 7.75 26.08 16.93
CA ASN A 4 6.60 26.97 17.07
C ASN A 4 5.88 27.25 15.73
N ASN A 5 6.52 27.00 14.58
CA ASN A 5 5.95 27.19 13.25
C ASN A 5 5.31 25.92 12.66
N LEU A 6 5.33 24.82 13.40
CA LEU A 6 4.69 23.57 12.96
C LEU A 6 3.16 23.74 12.98
N LYS A 7 2.56 23.59 11.82
CA LYS A 7 1.10 23.60 11.63
C LYS A 7 0.68 22.33 10.90
N PRO A 8 -0.46 21.72 11.32
CA PRO A 8 -1.00 20.58 10.58
C PRO A 8 -1.38 21.00 9.16
N ALA A 9 -1.31 20.06 8.23
CA ALA A 9 -1.72 20.30 6.86
C ALA A 9 -3.21 20.73 6.79
N LYS A 10 -3.55 21.54 5.80
CA LYS A 10 -4.92 22.03 5.60
C LYS A 10 -5.87 20.82 5.40
N GLY A 11 -6.90 20.73 6.24
CA GLY A 11 -7.88 19.65 6.21
C GLY A 11 -7.51 18.40 7.05
N SER A 12 -6.33 18.36 7.69
CA SER A 12 -5.94 17.26 8.58
C SER A 12 -6.55 17.37 9.98
N THR A 13 -6.98 18.56 10.35
CA THR A 13 -7.66 18.83 11.63
C THR A 13 -9.05 19.40 11.38
N HIS A 14 -10.00 19.01 12.19
CA HIS A 14 -11.34 19.57 12.21
C HIS A 14 -11.81 19.75 13.66
N HIS A 15 -12.76 20.64 13.86
CA HIS A 15 -13.29 20.92 15.18
C HIS A 15 -14.07 19.73 15.74
N ASP A 16 -13.93 19.46 17.03
CA ASP A 16 -14.65 18.40 17.71
C ASP A 16 -16.15 18.60 17.64
N LYS A 17 -16.86 17.58 17.18
CA LYS A 17 -18.32 17.61 17.10
C LYS A 17 -18.94 17.27 18.43
N ARG A 18 -19.65 18.22 19.02
CA ARG A 18 -20.40 18.05 20.26
C ARG A 18 -21.83 17.63 19.94
N ILE A 19 -22.22 16.42 20.32
CA ILE A 19 -23.57 15.87 20.14
C ILE A 19 -24.38 15.95 21.43
N GLY A 20 -25.72 15.89 21.34
CA GLY A 20 -26.60 16.00 22.49
C GLY A 20 -26.66 17.41 23.11
N ARG A 21 -26.42 18.48 22.33
CA ARG A 21 -26.41 19.87 22.78
C ARG A 21 -27.39 20.74 21.95
N GLY A 22 -28.68 20.51 22.18
CA GLY A 22 -29.77 21.26 21.57
C GLY A 22 -30.32 20.71 20.28
N ALA A 23 -31.61 20.88 20.06
CA ALA A 23 -32.32 20.37 18.87
C ALA A 23 -31.88 21.08 17.58
N GLY A 24 -31.58 22.39 17.66
CA GLY A 24 -31.16 23.20 16.51
C GLY A 24 -29.87 22.73 15.85
N SER A 25 -29.04 21.95 16.55
CA SER A 25 -27.82 21.37 16.00
C SER A 25 -28.05 20.17 15.05
N GLY A 26 -29.31 19.64 15.00
CA GLY A 26 -29.64 18.38 14.33
C GLY A 26 -29.08 17.12 15.03
N HIS A 27 -28.38 17.27 16.14
CA HIS A 27 -27.76 16.20 16.92
C HIS A 27 -28.16 16.23 18.39
N GLY A 28 -29.30 16.91 18.71
CA GLY A 28 -29.87 16.97 20.05
C GLY A 28 -30.59 15.70 20.47
N GLY A 29 -31.25 15.74 21.62
CA GLY A 29 -32.00 14.62 22.18
C GLY A 29 -31.14 13.40 22.45
N THR A 30 -31.36 12.31 21.70
CA THR A 30 -30.63 11.03 21.84
C THR A 30 -29.25 11.01 21.18
N ALA A 31 -28.70 12.17 20.84
CA ALA A 31 -27.40 12.30 20.17
C ALA A 31 -27.30 11.50 18.84
N THR A 32 -28.43 11.45 18.09
CA THR A 32 -28.61 10.72 16.82
C THR A 32 -28.52 9.18 16.94
N ARG A 33 -28.56 8.61 18.16
CA ARG A 33 -28.51 7.15 18.37
C ARG A 33 -29.88 6.48 18.42
N GLY A 34 -30.96 7.25 18.46
CA GLY A 34 -32.32 6.72 18.68
C GLY A 34 -32.59 6.33 20.14
N HIS A 35 -33.71 5.65 20.40
CA HIS A 35 -34.19 5.40 21.77
C HIS A 35 -33.76 4.04 22.34
N LYS A 36 -33.94 2.97 21.60
CA LYS A 36 -33.70 1.59 22.05
C LYS A 36 -32.79 0.84 21.05
N GLY A 37 -32.33 -0.35 21.44
CA GLY A 37 -31.48 -1.21 20.64
C GLY A 37 -30.01 -1.14 21.02
N ALA A 38 -29.23 -2.08 20.52
CA ALA A 38 -27.81 -2.21 20.85
C ALA A 38 -26.99 -1.00 20.37
N GLN A 39 -27.35 -0.38 19.25
CA GLN A 39 -26.64 0.77 18.66
C GLN A 39 -26.71 2.02 19.51
N SER A 40 -27.73 2.14 20.39
CA SER A 40 -27.88 3.29 21.29
C SER A 40 -27.13 3.14 22.60
N ARG A 41 -26.48 2.01 22.86
CA ARG A 41 -25.73 1.73 24.08
C ARG A 41 -24.24 2.04 23.91
N SER A 42 -23.58 2.34 25.04
CA SER A 42 -22.13 2.47 25.07
C SER A 42 -21.44 1.15 24.74
N GLY A 43 -20.29 1.20 24.08
CA GLY A 43 -19.52 -0.01 23.72
C GLY A 43 -20.09 -0.81 22.55
N TYR A 44 -21.15 -0.35 21.89
CA TYR A 44 -21.65 -1.02 20.69
C TYR A 44 -20.64 -0.92 19.55
N SER A 45 -20.33 -2.06 18.96
CA SER A 45 -19.63 -2.15 17.68
C SER A 45 -20.40 -3.01 16.70
N ARG A 46 -20.35 -2.65 15.42
CA ARG A 46 -20.99 -3.45 14.36
C ARG A 46 -20.28 -4.80 14.23
N LYS A 47 -21.01 -5.89 14.39
CA LYS A 47 -20.50 -7.25 14.17
C LYS A 47 -20.30 -7.46 12.66
N LEU A 48 -19.04 -7.60 12.23
CA LEU A 48 -18.71 -7.87 10.84
C LEU A 48 -19.23 -9.25 10.42
N GLY A 49 -19.87 -9.32 9.25
CA GLY A 49 -20.42 -10.56 8.71
C GLY A 49 -21.67 -11.08 9.43
N PHE A 50 -22.35 -10.26 10.26
CA PHE A 50 -23.61 -10.65 10.88
C PHE A 50 -24.76 -10.50 9.89
N GLU A 51 -25.53 -11.56 9.68
CA GLU A 51 -26.64 -11.67 8.73
C GLU A 51 -27.98 -11.87 9.44
N GLY A 52 -28.26 -11.10 10.49
CA GLY A 52 -29.58 -11.09 11.16
C GLY A 52 -29.98 -12.38 11.89
N GLY A 53 -29.04 -13.28 12.16
CA GLY A 53 -29.28 -14.62 12.76
C GLY A 53 -29.19 -15.76 11.76
N GLN A 54 -29.24 -15.49 10.46
CA GLN A 54 -28.90 -16.46 9.41
C GLN A 54 -27.43 -16.85 9.52
N MET A 55 -27.10 -18.12 9.20
CA MET A 55 -25.71 -18.57 9.17
C MET A 55 -24.89 -17.74 8.17
N PRO A 56 -23.87 -17.01 8.62
CA PRO A 56 -23.08 -16.12 7.77
C PRO A 56 -22.41 -16.87 6.61
N LEU A 57 -22.24 -16.20 5.48
CA LEU A 57 -21.63 -16.78 4.26
C LEU A 57 -20.30 -17.47 4.53
N GLN A 58 -19.46 -16.86 5.37
CA GLN A 58 -18.16 -17.42 5.78
C GLN A 58 -18.24 -18.78 6.47
N ARG A 59 -19.39 -19.15 7.07
CA ARG A 59 -19.64 -20.45 7.68
C ARG A 59 -20.33 -21.43 6.73
N ARG A 60 -21.04 -20.91 5.72
CA ARG A 60 -21.72 -21.74 4.71
C ARG A 60 -20.75 -22.28 3.67
N LEU A 61 -19.67 -21.52 3.39
CA LEU A 61 -18.66 -21.93 2.43
C LEU A 61 -17.66 -22.91 3.06
N PRO A 62 -17.29 -24.00 2.36
CA PRO A 62 -16.23 -24.90 2.80
C PRO A 62 -14.90 -24.17 2.93
N LYS A 63 -14.14 -24.48 3.95
CA LYS A 63 -12.74 -24.00 4.08
C LYS A 63 -11.88 -24.74 3.07
N PHE A 64 -10.98 -24.03 2.41
CA PHE A 64 -10.06 -24.62 1.45
C PHE A 64 -8.69 -23.92 1.52
N GLY A 65 -7.69 -24.60 1.01
CA GLY A 65 -6.33 -24.07 0.93
C GLY A 65 -5.56 -24.10 2.25
N PHE A 66 -4.31 -23.77 2.14
CA PHE A 66 -3.38 -23.62 3.27
C PHE A 66 -2.35 -22.53 2.97
N THR A 67 -1.74 -21.98 4.00
CA THR A 67 -0.66 -20.99 3.85
C THR A 67 0.67 -21.73 3.71
N ASN A 68 1.33 -21.59 2.56
CA ASN A 68 2.65 -22.15 2.36
C ASN A 68 3.71 -21.30 3.08
N LEU A 69 4.32 -21.87 4.13
CA LEU A 69 5.35 -21.21 4.94
C LEU A 69 6.66 -20.96 4.18
N LYS A 70 6.91 -21.72 3.10
CA LYS A 70 8.10 -21.58 2.27
C LYS A 70 7.88 -20.68 1.05
N ARG A 71 6.76 -19.96 0.99
CA ARG A 71 6.45 -19.06 -0.13
C ARG A 71 7.45 -17.91 -0.18
N VAL A 72 8.09 -17.79 -1.32
CA VAL A 72 8.96 -16.65 -1.64
C VAL A 72 8.19 -15.69 -2.53
N GLU A 73 7.96 -14.49 -2.05
CA GLU A 73 7.27 -13.44 -2.81
C GLU A 73 8.31 -12.44 -3.36
N PHE A 74 8.11 -12.03 -4.60
CA PHE A 74 8.94 -11.02 -5.25
C PHE A 74 8.14 -9.74 -5.42
N LYS A 75 8.76 -8.61 -5.07
CA LYS A 75 8.26 -7.29 -5.40
C LYS A 75 8.56 -7.01 -6.86
N ALA A 76 7.53 -6.85 -7.68
CA ALA A 76 7.68 -6.59 -9.10
C ALA A 76 7.96 -5.10 -9.35
N ILE A 77 8.99 -4.80 -10.15
CA ILE A 77 9.31 -3.45 -10.61
C ILE A 77 9.44 -3.48 -12.13
N ASN A 78 8.79 -2.54 -12.81
CA ASN A 78 8.81 -2.45 -14.26
C ASN A 78 10.00 -1.61 -14.77
N LEU A 79 10.40 -1.83 -16.03
CA LEU A 79 11.47 -1.07 -16.68
C LEU A 79 11.16 0.42 -16.74
N SER A 80 9.91 0.82 -17.00
CA SER A 80 9.48 2.22 -16.98
C SER A 80 9.79 2.91 -15.64
N THR A 81 9.58 2.22 -14.52
CA THR A 81 9.88 2.76 -13.18
C THR A 81 11.38 2.92 -12.95
N LEU A 82 12.19 1.98 -13.47
CA LEU A 82 13.65 2.08 -13.40
C LEU A 82 14.17 3.25 -14.24
N GLU A 83 13.62 3.48 -15.41
CA GLU A 83 13.99 4.60 -16.27
C GLU A 83 13.65 5.95 -15.64
N GLU A 84 12.43 6.08 -15.06
CA GLU A 84 12.06 7.28 -14.30
C GLU A 84 12.98 7.53 -13.10
N LEU A 85 13.35 6.48 -12.35
CA LEU A 85 14.27 6.58 -11.23
C LEU A 85 15.66 7.02 -11.69
N ALA A 86 16.17 6.40 -12.75
CA ALA A 86 17.45 6.76 -13.37
C ALA A 86 17.46 8.20 -13.89
N ALA A 87 16.33 8.66 -14.45
CA ALA A 87 16.20 10.05 -14.90
C ALA A 87 16.19 11.05 -13.74
N LYS A 88 15.42 10.78 -12.68
CA LYS A 88 15.27 11.66 -11.52
C LYS A 88 16.54 11.79 -10.69
N LYS A 89 17.29 10.70 -10.53
CA LYS A 89 18.50 10.68 -9.68
C LYS A 89 19.82 10.65 -10.48
N SER A 90 19.74 10.69 -11.81
CA SER A 90 20.90 10.61 -12.73
C SER A 90 21.81 9.40 -12.44
N LEU A 91 21.18 8.23 -12.19
CA LEU A 91 21.90 7.01 -11.85
C LEU A 91 22.18 6.20 -13.12
N SER A 92 23.38 5.64 -13.21
CA SER A 92 23.77 4.63 -14.22
C SER A 92 23.70 3.20 -13.65
N GLU A 93 23.78 3.06 -12.33
CA GLU A 93 23.68 1.79 -11.63
C GLU A 93 22.48 1.76 -10.68
N ILE A 94 21.68 0.70 -10.74
CA ILE A 94 20.51 0.49 -9.90
C ILE A 94 20.71 -0.79 -9.10
N THR A 95 20.91 -0.64 -7.80
CA THR A 95 21.04 -1.74 -6.83
C THR A 95 19.77 -1.85 -5.99
N VAL A 96 19.64 -2.93 -5.21
CA VAL A 96 18.54 -3.11 -4.24
C VAL A 96 18.52 -1.94 -3.25
N ASP A 97 19.68 -1.46 -2.79
CA ASP A 97 19.78 -0.35 -1.84
C ASP A 97 19.27 0.96 -2.43
N THR A 98 19.53 1.23 -3.72
CA THR A 98 18.99 2.41 -4.40
C THR A 98 17.47 2.38 -4.51
N LEU A 99 16.89 1.18 -4.68
CA LEU A 99 15.44 0.99 -4.71
C LEU A 99 14.80 1.15 -3.32
N VAL A 100 15.48 0.71 -2.25
CA VAL A 100 15.07 0.96 -0.85
C VAL A 100 15.12 2.45 -0.54
N ALA A 101 16.21 3.13 -0.87
CA ALA A 101 16.37 4.57 -0.68
C ALA A 101 15.38 5.43 -1.50
N ALA A 102 14.85 4.86 -2.58
CA ALA A 102 13.79 5.47 -3.37
C ALA A 102 12.37 5.16 -2.86
N GLY A 103 12.23 4.26 -1.87
CA GLY A 103 10.95 3.88 -1.26
C GLY A 103 10.09 2.92 -2.07
N PHE A 104 10.64 2.25 -3.09
CA PHE A 104 9.90 1.25 -3.89
C PHE A 104 9.77 -0.10 -3.18
N ILE A 105 10.73 -0.44 -2.34
CA ILE A 105 10.83 -1.72 -1.66
C ILE A 105 11.33 -1.55 -0.22
N SER A 106 11.08 -2.55 0.61
CA SER A 106 11.70 -2.68 1.94
C SER A 106 13.00 -3.47 1.86
N SER A 107 13.87 -3.31 2.85
CA SER A 107 15.18 -3.99 2.91
C SER A 107 15.11 -5.52 2.86
N ASN A 108 13.98 -6.11 3.29
CA ASN A 108 13.76 -7.56 3.32
C ASN A 108 13.05 -8.10 2.07
N ASP A 109 12.63 -7.23 1.15
CA ASP A 109 11.88 -7.64 -0.04
C ASP A 109 12.82 -8.20 -1.12
N LYS A 110 12.41 -9.30 -1.74
CA LYS A 110 13.06 -9.79 -2.95
C LYS A 110 12.46 -9.09 -4.18
N VAL A 111 13.33 -8.63 -5.06
CA VAL A 111 12.96 -7.83 -6.23
C VAL A 111 13.01 -8.66 -7.49
N LYS A 112 11.98 -8.52 -8.32
CA LYS A 112 11.95 -9.03 -9.69
C LYS A 112 11.68 -7.93 -10.69
N ILE A 113 12.55 -7.78 -11.67
CA ILE A 113 12.39 -6.80 -12.75
C ILE A 113 11.55 -7.40 -13.88
N LEU A 114 10.52 -6.65 -14.28
CA LEU A 114 9.59 -7.02 -15.35
C LEU A 114 9.76 -6.09 -16.55
N GLY A 115 9.58 -6.66 -17.75
CA GLY A 115 9.87 -6.01 -19.04
C GLY A 115 8.80 -5.02 -19.54
N ASN A 116 7.97 -4.46 -18.66
CA ASN A 116 6.99 -3.46 -19.08
C ASN A 116 7.63 -2.07 -19.12
N GLY A 117 7.55 -1.41 -20.25
CA GLY A 117 8.17 -0.11 -20.54
C GLY A 117 9.39 -0.23 -21.43
N ALA A 118 9.84 0.90 -21.97
CA ALA A 118 11.04 1.01 -22.74
C ALA A 118 12.20 1.50 -21.88
N VAL A 119 13.42 1.09 -22.17
CA VAL A 119 14.66 1.59 -21.56
C VAL A 119 15.49 2.22 -22.67
N THR A 120 15.77 3.51 -22.54
CA THR A 120 16.55 4.28 -23.51
C THR A 120 18.00 4.46 -23.09
N LYS A 121 18.28 4.32 -21.79
CA LYS A 121 19.62 4.52 -21.21
C LYS A 121 20.30 3.18 -20.93
N ALA A 122 21.60 3.12 -21.10
CA ALA A 122 22.40 1.99 -20.64
C ALA A 122 22.42 1.96 -19.10
N LEU A 123 21.70 1.00 -18.50
CA LEU A 123 21.59 0.86 -17.05
C LEU A 123 22.23 -0.45 -16.60
N SER A 124 23.04 -0.39 -15.55
CA SER A 124 23.50 -1.59 -14.81
C SER A 124 22.49 -1.89 -13.68
N VAL A 125 21.83 -3.04 -13.75
CA VAL A 125 20.76 -3.38 -12.81
C VAL A 125 21.11 -4.64 -12.03
N LYS A 126 21.14 -4.54 -10.69
CA LYS A 126 21.35 -5.66 -9.76
C LYS A 126 20.05 -5.98 -9.03
N ALA A 127 19.50 -7.19 -9.24
CA ALA A 127 18.26 -7.64 -8.60
C ALA A 127 18.24 -9.16 -8.40
N HIS A 128 17.29 -9.66 -7.59
CA HIS A 128 17.18 -11.09 -7.27
C HIS A 128 16.65 -11.92 -8.44
N ALA A 129 15.78 -11.34 -9.30
CA ALA A 129 15.24 -12.02 -10.47
C ALA A 129 14.89 -11.05 -11.58
N PHE A 130 14.90 -11.55 -12.80
CA PHE A 130 14.50 -10.81 -14.01
C PHE A 130 13.51 -11.64 -14.82
N SER A 131 12.68 -11.00 -15.62
CA SER A 131 11.95 -11.67 -16.69
C SER A 131 12.80 -11.72 -17.95
N LYS A 132 12.59 -12.71 -18.80
CA LYS A 132 13.31 -12.84 -20.08
C LYS A 132 13.21 -11.58 -20.95
N SER A 133 12.03 -10.96 -20.97
CA SER A 133 11.79 -9.70 -21.70
C SER A 133 12.56 -8.52 -21.08
N ALA A 134 12.71 -8.46 -19.75
CA ALA A 134 13.47 -7.41 -19.09
C ALA A 134 14.97 -7.55 -19.36
N GLU A 135 15.51 -8.76 -19.28
CA GLU A 135 16.92 -9.03 -19.62
C GLU A 135 17.24 -8.62 -21.05
N ALA A 136 16.40 -9.05 -22.01
CA ALA A 136 16.57 -8.69 -23.43
C ALA A 136 16.52 -7.18 -23.66
N ALA A 137 15.58 -6.46 -23.00
CA ALA A 137 15.43 -5.02 -23.18
C ALA A 137 16.60 -4.23 -22.57
N ILE A 138 17.09 -4.62 -21.39
CA ILE A 138 18.25 -3.97 -20.75
C ILE A 138 19.52 -4.20 -21.60
N THR A 139 19.74 -5.43 -22.07
CA THR A 139 20.89 -5.76 -22.92
C THR A 139 20.81 -5.04 -24.27
N ALA A 140 19.65 -4.93 -24.89
CA ALA A 140 19.44 -4.19 -26.15
C ALA A 140 19.72 -2.68 -25.98
N ALA A 141 19.47 -2.12 -24.81
CA ALA A 141 19.81 -0.74 -24.47
C ALA A 141 21.30 -0.53 -24.10
N GLY A 142 22.13 -1.57 -24.19
CA GLY A 142 23.56 -1.52 -23.84
C GLY A 142 23.84 -1.58 -22.33
N GLY A 143 22.87 -1.96 -21.55
CA GLY A 143 23.00 -2.13 -20.09
C GLY A 143 23.51 -3.50 -19.70
N SER A 144 23.76 -3.68 -18.39
CA SER A 144 24.18 -4.95 -17.79
C SER A 144 23.17 -5.43 -16.75
N VAL A 145 23.03 -6.76 -16.63
CA VAL A 145 22.13 -7.40 -15.67
C VAL A 145 22.95 -8.29 -14.74
N GLU A 146 22.82 -8.09 -13.44
CA GLU A 146 23.46 -8.91 -12.43
C GLU A 146 22.39 -9.50 -11.49
N LYS A 147 22.42 -10.82 -11.35
CA LYS A 147 21.49 -11.56 -10.48
C LYS A 147 22.15 -11.85 -9.14
N LEU A 148 21.50 -11.41 -8.05
CA LEU A 148 21.93 -11.61 -6.66
C LEU A 148 21.57 -12.99 -6.12
#